data_fb3391a4bada0f3e1e65fc206710dc8f
#
_entry.id   fb3391a4bada0f3e1e65fc206710dc8f
#
_cell.length_a   1.000
_cell.length_b   1.000
_cell.length_c   1.000
_cell.angle_alpha   90.00
_cell.angle_beta   90.00
_cell.angle_gamma   90.00
#
_symmetry.space_group_name_H-M   'P 1'
#
loop_
_entity.id
_entity.type
_entity.pdbx_description
1 polymer ?
#
loop_
_entity_poly.entity_id
_entity_poly.type
_entity_poly.pdbx_seq_one_letter_code
_entity_poly.pdbx_strand_id
1 'polypeptide(L)'
;MEVNNKRSMGLKAARRISNTFIYIILGAMSIIWLIPFFCIVVQSFRTESTKMEPYILPHKWGLDNYVVLFRDTQFLSWFGKTFLIALICAVVQTIFILSVSYVLSRFRFKGRKAIMNIILVLGMFPGFLTMIVLYTVLKDLGMIGVNSLPGLLLVYCASSGMGYYISKGFFDTIPRSLDEAARVDGASRFQIFYKIIMPLAKPIVIYTVLTAFMGPWGDYIFAATIAHHEPAGFTIAVGLNSLIETGTQLDSFYTVFCAGGVVVAIPITILFLSLQRYYVEGVVGGAVKG
;
A
#
# COMPACT_ATOMS: atom_id res chain seq x y z
N MET A 1 -55.60 -8.76 -3.77
CA MET A 1 -54.45 -8.15 -4.47
C MET A 1 -53.97 -6.80 -3.86
N GLU A 2 -54.85 -5.97 -3.28
CA GLU A 2 -54.49 -4.67 -2.69
C GLU A 2 -53.60 -4.71 -1.43
N VAL A 3 -53.81 -5.71 -0.53
CA VAL A 3 -53.05 -5.83 0.73
C VAL A 3 -51.56 -6.13 0.48
N ASN A 4 -51.26 -6.86 -0.60
CA ASN A 4 -49.86 -7.19 -0.95
C ASN A 4 -49.10 -5.98 -1.53
N ASN A 5 -49.82 -5.06 -2.16
CA ASN A 5 -49.22 -3.85 -2.77
C ASN A 5 -48.88 -2.78 -1.70
N LYS A 6 -49.71 -2.64 -0.64
CA LYS A 6 -49.44 -1.73 0.50
C LYS A 6 -48.21 -2.19 1.33
N ARG A 7 -48.05 -3.52 1.56
CA ARG A 7 -46.87 -4.08 2.25
C ARG A 7 -45.60 -3.88 1.46
N SER A 8 -45.64 -4.06 0.14
CA SER A 8 -44.47 -3.85 -0.73
C SER A 8 -44.03 -2.38 -0.82
N MET A 9 -45.00 -1.44 -0.78
CA MET A 9 -44.71 0.00 -0.72
C MET A 9 -44.11 0.40 0.62
N GLY A 10 -44.59 -0.13 1.74
CA GLY A 10 -44.01 0.11 3.07
C GLY A 10 -42.58 -0.38 3.19
N LEU A 11 -42.28 -1.57 2.67
CA LEU A 11 -40.91 -2.12 2.64
C LEU A 11 -39.95 -1.30 1.76
N LYS A 12 -40.41 -0.81 0.61
CA LYS A 12 -39.63 0.06 -0.27
C LYS A 12 -39.35 1.42 0.38
N ALA A 13 -40.33 1.99 1.08
CA ALA A 13 -40.15 3.25 1.81
C ALA A 13 -39.19 3.08 2.99
N ALA A 14 -39.32 2.04 3.80
CA ALA A 14 -38.41 1.71 4.89
C ALA A 14 -36.98 1.50 4.39
N ARG A 15 -36.79 0.80 3.26
CA ARG A 15 -35.49 0.58 2.63
C ARG A 15 -34.87 1.88 2.10
N ARG A 16 -35.69 2.79 1.54
CA ARG A 16 -35.21 4.12 1.12
C ARG A 16 -34.74 4.94 2.31
N ILE A 17 -35.52 5.01 3.39
CA ILE A 17 -35.17 5.72 4.62
C ILE A 17 -33.85 5.17 5.20
N SER A 18 -33.73 3.84 5.33
CA SER A 18 -32.53 3.18 5.80
C SER A 18 -31.32 3.48 4.92
N ASN A 19 -31.46 3.39 3.60
CA ASN A 19 -30.39 3.71 2.67
C ASN A 19 -29.98 5.19 2.75
N THR A 20 -30.95 6.13 2.86
CA THR A 20 -30.65 7.55 3.02
C THR A 20 -29.85 7.82 4.28
N PHE A 21 -30.24 7.20 5.41
CA PHE A 21 -29.51 7.32 6.66
C PHE A 21 -28.08 6.76 6.55
N ILE A 22 -27.91 5.60 5.91
CA ILE A 22 -26.59 5.01 5.64
C ILE A 22 -25.73 5.96 4.78
N TYR A 23 -26.29 6.53 3.71
CA TYR A 23 -25.55 7.47 2.86
C TYR A 23 -25.17 8.76 3.59
N ILE A 24 -26.01 9.29 4.48
CA ILE A 24 -25.68 10.45 5.31
C ILE A 24 -24.51 10.13 6.25
N ILE A 25 -24.57 8.98 6.94
CA ILE A 25 -23.47 8.57 7.83
C ILE A 25 -22.18 8.36 7.04
N LEU A 26 -22.22 7.62 5.94
CA LEU A 26 -21.05 7.38 5.10
C LEU A 26 -20.49 8.69 4.54
N GLY A 27 -21.35 9.61 4.11
CA GLY A 27 -20.95 10.93 3.64
C GLY A 27 -20.27 11.76 4.73
N ALA A 28 -20.86 11.79 5.93
CA ALA A 28 -20.27 12.49 7.08
C ALA A 28 -18.91 11.89 7.46
N MET A 29 -18.80 10.57 7.55
CA MET A 29 -17.53 9.89 7.80
C MET A 29 -16.49 10.20 6.72
N SER A 30 -16.89 10.17 5.44
CA SER A 30 -15.97 10.49 4.32
C SER A 30 -15.45 11.93 4.41
N ILE A 31 -16.31 12.90 4.76
CA ILE A 31 -15.89 14.29 4.95
C ILE A 31 -14.88 14.39 6.10
N ILE A 32 -15.17 13.77 7.26
CA ILE A 32 -14.25 13.77 8.41
C ILE A 32 -12.88 13.20 8.02
N TRP A 33 -12.85 12.10 7.27
CA TRP A 33 -11.61 11.46 6.80
C TRP A 33 -10.84 12.32 5.81
N LEU A 34 -11.51 13.18 5.03
CA LEU A 34 -10.87 14.05 4.05
C LEU A 34 -10.29 15.32 4.67
N ILE A 35 -10.76 15.74 5.88
CA ILE A 35 -10.30 16.97 6.54
C ILE A 35 -8.76 17.04 6.65
N PRO A 36 -8.04 16.04 7.19
CA PRO A 36 -6.59 16.14 7.32
C PRO A 36 -5.87 16.28 5.98
N PHE A 37 -6.33 15.57 4.94
CA PHE A 37 -5.77 15.69 3.59
C PHE A 37 -6.03 17.06 2.99
N PHE A 38 -7.24 17.58 3.16
CA PHE A 38 -7.57 18.96 2.78
C PHE A 38 -6.66 19.97 3.47
N CYS A 39 -6.43 19.82 4.79
CA CYS A 39 -5.52 20.68 5.52
C CYS A 39 -4.11 20.63 4.95
N ILE A 40 -3.55 19.45 4.67
CA ILE A 40 -2.22 19.30 4.09
C ILE A 40 -2.14 20.02 2.73
N VAL A 41 -3.13 19.83 1.85
CA VAL A 41 -3.16 20.48 0.54
C VAL A 41 -3.22 22.00 0.70
N VAL A 42 -4.09 22.52 1.54
CA VAL A 42 -4.25 23.97 1.77
C VAL A 42 -2.98 24.57 2.37
N GLN A 43 -2.38 23.91 3.36
CA GLN A 43 -1.15 24.37 4.00
C GLN A 43 0.05 24.35 3.03
N SER A 44 0.08 23.46 2.06
CA SER A 44 1.15 23.40 1.07
C SER A 44 1.26 24.66 0.19
N PHE A 45 0.15 25.40 0.04
CA PHE A 45 0.09 26.65 -0.72
C PHE A 45 0.21 27.93 0.14
N ARG A 46 0.41 27.81 1.45
CA ARG A 46 0.56 28.98 2.34
C ARG A 46 1.92 29.62 2.14
N THR A 47 1.97 30.95 1.95
CA THR A 47 3.23 31.70 1.75
C THR A 47 3.55 32.70 2.84
N GLU A 48 2.56 33.10 3.67
CA GLU A 48 2.75 34.07 4.72
C GLU A 48 3.51 33.54 5.94
N SER A 49 3.54 32.23 6.14
CA SER A 49 4.27 31.57 7.22
C SER A 49 4.62 30.16 6.83
N THR A 50 5.82 29.73 7.19
CA THR A 50 6.29 28.33 7.05
C THR A 50 5.97 27.48 8.26
N LYS A 51 5.45 28.09 9.32
CA LYS A 51 5.11 27.48 10.60
C LYS A 51 3.74 26.85 10.60
N MET A 52 3.48 26.02 11.60
CA MET A 52 2.15 25.53 11.90
C MET A 52 1.35 26.66 12.59
N GLU A 53 0.40 27.23 11.88
CA GLU A 53 -0.46 28.28 12.39
C GLU A 53 -1.81 27.74 12.89
N PRO A 54 -2.49 28.41 13.84
CA PRO A 54 -3.74 27.93 14.43
C PRO A 54 -4.96 28.04 13.49
N TYR A 55 -4.78 28.60 12.29
CA TYR A 55 -5.84 28.73 11.28
C TYR A 55 -5.54 27.87 10.05
N ILE A 56 -6.59 27.31 9.45
CA ILE A 56 -6.47 26.36 8.34
C ILE A 56 -6.27 27.07 7.00
N LEU A 57 -7.06 28.14 6.74
CA LEU A 57 -7.04 28.79 5.44
C LEU A 57 -5.91 29.84 5.35
N PRO A 58 -5.01 29.75 4.35
CA PRO A 58 -3.96 30.75 4.12
C PRO A 58 -4.53 32.14 3.81
N HIS A 59 -3.88 33.18 4.29
CA HIS A 59 -4.16 34.56 3.88
C HIS A 59 -3.47 34.90 2.54
N LYS A 60 -2.33 34.27 2.27
CA LYS A 60 -1.61 34.40 1.00
C LYS A 60 -1.33 33.02 0.41
N TRP A 61 -1.62 32.88 -0.86
CA TRP A 61 -1.48 31.65 -1.62
C TRP A 61 -0.33 31.75 -2.61
N GLY A 62 0.53 30.73 -2.71
CA GLY A 62 1.63 30.66 -3.66
C GLY A 62 2.26 29.28 -3.73
N LEU A 63 3.35 29.21 -4.49
CA LEU A 63 4.10 27.98 -4.73
C LEU A 63 5.49 27.98 -4.05
N ASP A 64 5.75 28.93 -3.15
CA ASP A 64 7.07 29.11 -2.53
C ASP A 64 7.53 27.85 -1.79
N ASN A 65 6.61 27.16 -1.11
CA ASN A 65 6.93 25.91 -0.42
C ASN A 65 7.43 24.79 -1.37
N TYR A 66 6.89 24.73 -2.57
CA TYR A 66 7.36 23.79 -3.58
C TYR A 66 8.73 24.19 -4.12
N VAL A 67 9.00 25.48 -4.29
CA VAL A 67 10.33 25.98 -4.69
C VAL A 67 11.37 25.60 -3.63
N VAL A 68 11.08 25.89 -2.36
CA VAL A 68 11.94 25.51 -1.21
C VAL A 68 12.15 24.00 -1.16
N LEU A 69 11.07 23.22 -1.31
CA LEU A 69 11.13 21.75 -1.28
C LEU A 69 12.11 21.19 -2.31
N PHE A 70 12.04 21.66 -3.55
CA PHE A 70 12.87 21.13 -4.64
C PHE A 70 14.27 21.72 -4.69
N ARG A 71 14.48 22.95 -4.21
CA ARG A 71 15.73 23.67 -4.28
C ARG A 71 16.59 23.50 -3.03
N ASP A 72 15.96 23.60 -1.85
CA ASP A 72 16.67 23.77 -0.58
C ASP A 72 16.66 22.49 0.27
N THR A 73 16.03 21.40 -0.21
CA THR A 73 16.02 20.10 0.45
C THR A 73 16.53 18.99 -0.47
N GLN A 74 16.79 17.81 0.09
CA GLN A 74 17.17 16.62 -0.68
C GLN A 74 15.95 15.82 -1.19
N PHE A 75 14.79 16.45 -1.32
CA PHE A 75 13.52 15.82 -1.67
C PHE A 75 13.62 14.93 -2.91
N LEU A 76 14.24 15.41 -3.99
CA LEU A 76 14.38 14.63 -5.23
C LEU A 76 15.17 13.33 -5.03
N SER A 77 16.20 13.36 -4.18
CA SER A 77 16.97 12.16 -3.83
C SER A 77 16.12 11.16 -3.04
N TRP A 78 15.39 11.63 -2.02
CA TRP A 78 14.53 10.80 -1.20
C TRP A 78 13.39 10.20 -2.02
N PHE A 79 12.75 11.02 -2.85
CA PHE A 79 11.67 10.60 -3.74
C PHE A 79 12.17 9.56 -4.76
N GLY A 80 13.28 9.83 -5.43
CA GLY A 80 13.86 8.93 -6.42
C GLY A 80 14.22 7.56 -5.85
N LYS A 81 14.81 7.52 -4.64
CA LYS A 81 15.11 6.26 -3.93
C LYS A 81 13.85 5.48 -3.61
N THR A 82 12.86 6.14 -3.01
CA THR A 82 11.60 5.48 -2.64
C THR A 82 10.86 5.00 -3.87
N PHE A 83 10.82 5.78 -4.94
CA PHE A 83 10.20 5.40 -6.20
C PHE A 83 10.89 4.17 -6.81
N LEU A 84 12.23 4.15 -6.82
CA LEU A 84 13.01 2.99 -7.28
C LEU A 84 12.72 1.75 -6.45
N ILE A 85 12.75 1.87 -5.12
CA ILE A 85 12.39 0.77 -4.21
C ILE A 85 10.97 0.27 -4.51
N ALA A 86 9.99 1.17 -4.58
CA ALA A 86 8.61 0.84 -4.84
C ALA A 86 8.40 0.11 -6.18
N LEU A 87 9.09 0.56 -7.24
CA LEU A 87 9.04 -0.05 -8.56
C LEU A 87 9.62 -1.47 -8.56
N ILE A 88 10.79 -1.66 -7.93
CA ILE A 88 11.43 -2.97 -7.81
C ILE A 88 10.55 -3.91 -6.97
N CYS A 89 10.02 -3.43 -5.84
CA CYS A 89 9.11 -4.21 -5.00
C CYS A 89 7.83 -4.59 -5.74
N ALA A 90 7.22 -3.67 -6.50
CA ALA A 90 6.02 -3.95 -7.29
C ALA A 90 6.24 -5.12 -8.26
N VAL A 91 7.42 -5.26 -8.82
CA VAL A 91 7.75 -6.37 -9.75
C VAL A 91 8.20 -7.62 -8.98
N VAL A 92 9.27 -7.50 -8.19
CA VAL A 92 9.97 -8.65 -7.59
C VAL A 92 9.09 -9.31 -6.52
N GLN A 93 8.56 -8.52 -5.57
CA GLN A 93 7.71 -9.04 -4.51
C GLN A 93 6.43 -9.66 -5.09
N THR A 94 5.82 -9.06 -6.12
CA THR A 94 4.64 -9.63 -6.78
C THR A 94 4.95 -10.99 -7.41
N ILE A 95 6.07 -11.13 -8.11
CA ILE A 95 6.49 -12.42 -8.68
C ILE A 95 6.63 -13.48 -7.58
N PHE A 96 7.31 -13.15 -6.48
CA PHE A 96 7.47 -14.07 -5.35
C PHE A 96 6.12 -14.45 -4.73
N ILE A 97 5.28 -13.47 -4.40
CA ILE A 97 3.98 -13.72 -3.78
C ILE A 97 3.13 -14.64 -4.66
N LEU A 98 2.96 -14.31 -5.93
CA LEU A 98 2.09 -15.07 -6.82
C LEU A 98 2.63 -16.46 -7.10
N SER A 99 3.95 -16.61 -7.33
CA SER A 99 4.56 -17.92 -7.59
C SER A 99 4.47 -18.84 -6.38
N VAL A 100 4.85 -18.38 -5.20
CA VAL A 100 4.78 -19.16 -3.95
C VAL A 100 3.33 -19.53 -3.62
N SER A 101 2.41 -18.56 -3.71
CA SER A 101 0.99 -18.78 -3.43
C SER A 101 0.35 -19.77 -4.40
N TYR A 102 0.71 -19.71 -5.69
CA TYR A 102 0.27 -20.67 -6.69
C TYR A 102 0.74 -22.08 -6.36
N VAL A 103 2.02 -22.25 -6.03
CA VAL A 103 2.58 -23.56 -5.63
C VAL A 103 1.87 -24.07 -4.37
N LEU A 104 1.69 -23.22 -3.36
CA LEU A 104 0.97 -23.57 -2.13
C LEU A 104 -0.52 -23.86 -2.35
N SER A 105 -1.16 -23.33 -3.38
CA SER A 105 -2.54 -23.61 -3.73
C SER A 105 -2.70 -24.92 -4.54
N ARG A 106 -1.91 -25.08 -5.60
CA ARG A 106 -2.14 -26.11 -6.62
C ARG A 106 -1.38 -27.40 -6.40
N PHE A 107 -0.18 -27.33 -5.78
CA PHE A 107 0.67 -28.50 -5.64
C PHE A 107 0.47 -29.20 -4.29
N ARG A 108 0.54 -30.52 -4.31
CA ARG A 108 0.55 -31.37 -3.12
C ARG A 108 1.96 -31.91 -2.94
N PHE A 109 2.63 -31.55 -1.84
CA PHE A 109 3.95 -32.03 -1.49
C PHE A 109 4.10 -32.19 0.03
N LYS A 110 5.05 -33.04 0.45
CA LYS A 110 5.36 -33.22 1.88
C LYS A 110 5.89 -31.91 2.46
N GLY A 111 5.39 -31.52 3.64
CA GLY A 111 5.81 -30.28 4.31
C GLY A 111 4.98 -29.03 3.94
N ARG A 112 4.07 -29.06 2.96
CA ARG A 112 3.22 -27.93 2.60
C ARG A 112 2.50 -27.28 3.80
N LYS A 113 1.88 -28.09 4.67
CA LYS A 113 1.19 -27.61 5.87
C LYS A 113 2.17 -26.96 6.85
N ALA A 114 3.36 -27.55 7.03
CA ALA A 114 4.39 -27.00 7.91
C ALA A 114 4.87 -25.63 7.41
N ILE A 115 5.16 -25.49 6.10
CA ILE A 115 5.55 -24.21 5.47
C ILE A 115 4.46 -23.17 5.70
N MET A 116 3.19 -23.51 5.44
CA MET A 116 2.07 -22.59 5.67
C MET A 116 1.96 -22.16 7.11
N ASN A 117 2.11 -23.07 8.07
CA ASN A 117 2.06 -22.74 9.49
C ASN A 117 3.25 -21.86 9.89
N ILE A 118 4.45 -22.14 9.39
CA ILE A 118 5.64 -21.30 9.62
C ILE A 118 5.41 -19.89 9.11
N ILE A 119 4.93 -19.73 7.87
CA ILE A 119 4.62 -18.42 7.29
C ILE A 119 3.59 -17.67 8.16
N LEU A 120 2.55 -18.37 8.64
CA LEU A 120 1.55 -17.78 9.51
C LEU A 120 2.14 -17.32 10.84
N VAL A 121 2.89 -18.19 11.51
CA VAL A 121 3.52 -17.88 12.80
C VAL A 121 4.50 -16.72 12.67
N LEU A 122 5.34 -16.72 11.62
CA LEU A 122 6.26 -15.61 11.34
C LEU A 122 5.52 -14.30 11.03
N GLY A 123 4.38 -14.37 10.34
CA GLY A 123 3.52 -13.21 10.08
C GLY A 123 2.82 -12.65 11.32
N MET A 124 2.70 -13.42 12.39
CA MET A 124 2.16 -13.00 13.70
C MET A 124 3.23 -12.44 14.64
N PHE A 125 4.50 -12.60 14.30
CA PHE A 125 5.58 -12.07 15.11
C PHE A 125 5.51 -10.54 15.18
N PRO A 126 5.72 -9.94 16.37
CA PRO A 126 5.74 -8.49 16.50
C PRO A 126 6.79 -7.86 15.56
N GLY A 127 6.34 -7.02 14.63
CA GLY A 127 7.22 -6.41 13.60
C GLY A 127 8.43 -5.68 14.19
N PHE A 128 8.26 -5.09 15.38
CA PHE A 128 9.33 -4.41 16.09
C PHE A 128 10.50 -5.37 16.46
N LEU A 129 10.22 -6.59 16.93
CA LEU A 129 11.27 -7.57 17.23
C LEU A 129 12.00 -8.02 15.98
N THR A 130 11.24 -8.27 14.91
CA THR A 130 11.81 -8.61 13.59
C THR A 130 12.73 -7.51 13.08
N MET A 131 12.35 -6.25 13.29
CA MET A 131 13.12 -5.08 12.87
C MET A 131 14.51 -5.05 13.54
N ILE A 132 14.60 -5.32 14.85
CA ILE A 132 15.88 -5.34 15.58
C ILE A 132 16.82 -6.40 15.01
N VAL A 133 16.29 -7.61 14.76
CA VAL A 133 17.08 -8.69 14.18
C VAL A 133 17.56 -8.35 12.77
N LEU A 134 16.67 -7.82 11.93
CA LEU A 134 17.00 -7.40 10.57
C LEU A 134 18.05 -6.28 10.57
N TYR A 135 17.92 -5.30 11.47
CA TYR A 135 18.94 -4.25 11.62
C TYR A 135 20.32 -4.84 11.92
N THR A 136 20.40 -5.79 12.86
CA THR A 136 21.67 -6.42 13.22
C THR A 136 22.29 -7.15 12.02
N VAL A 137 21.50 -7.96 11.32
CA VAL A 137 21.94 -8.68 10.11
C VAL A 137 22.40 -7.73 9.02
N LEU A 138 21.62 -6.68 8.73
CA LEU A 138 21.98 -5.71 7.68
C LEU A 138 23.19 -4.88 8.06
N LYS A 139 23.39 -4.59 9.36
CA LYS A 139 24.59 -3.93 9.87
C LYS A 139 25.84 -4.78 9.61
N ASP A 140 25.78 -6.07 9.93
CA ASP A 140 26.91 -6.99 9.73
C ASP A 140 27.23 -7.16 8.21
N LEU A 141 26.23 -7.02 7.35
CA LEU A 141 26.38 -7.03 5.89
C LEU A 141 26.82 -5.68 5.31
N GLY A 142 26.97 -4.62 6.13
CA GLY A 142 27.33 -3.27 5.66
C GLY A 142 26.21 -2.58 4.85
N MET A 143 24.94 -2.98 5.04
CA MET A 143 23.77 -2.51 4.29
C MET A 143 22.92 -1.50 5.09
N ILE A 144 23.58 -0.64 5.89
CA ILE A 144 22.93 0.43 6.67
C ILE A 144 23.54 1.78 6.33
N GLY A 145 22.94 2.86 6.81
CA GLY A 145 23.42 4.22 6.60
C GLY A 145 23.39 4.63 5.13
N VAL A 146 24.49 5.09 4.59
CA VAL A 146 24.62 5.48 3.17
C VAL A 146 24.28 4.31 2.23
N ASN A 147 24.61 3.08 2.63
CA ASN A 147 24.37 1.86 1.88
C ASN A 147 23.01 1.20 2.23
N SER A 148 22.04 1.96 2.73
CA SER A 148 20.73 1.43 3.16
C SER A 148 19.86 0.87 2.01
N LEU A 149 20.04 1.38 0.79
CA LEU A 149 19.21 1.00 -0.37
C LEU A 149 19.17 -0.51 -0.65
N PRO A 150 20.31 -1.24 -0.76
CA PRO A 150 20.28 -2.69 -0.93
C PRO A 150 19.60 -3.43 0.23
N GLY A 151 19.81 -2.97 1.47
CA GLY A 151 19.18 -3.56 2.66
C GLY A 151 17.67 -3.41 2.65
N LEU A 152 17.17 -2.23 2.33
CA LEU A 152 15.73 -1.97 2.19
C LEU A 152 15.11 -2.81 1.07
N LEU A 153 15.76 -2.88 -0.10
CA LEU A 153 15.30 -3.71 -1.21
C LEU A 153 15.23 -5.19 -0.84
N LEU A 154 16.27 -5.72 -0.19
CA LEU A 154 16.32 -7.12 0.23
C LEU A 154 15.13 -7.45 1.16
N VAL A 155 14.92 -6.62 2.17
CA VAL A 155 13.86 -6.86 3.16
C VAL A 155 12.47 -6.67 2.56
N TYR A 156 12.23 -5.58 1.85
CA TYR A 156 10.90 -5.32 1.27
C TYR A 156 10.53 -6.36 0.21
N CYS A 157 11.46 -6.77 -0.66
CA CYS A 157 11.17 -7.80 -1.65
C CYS A 157 10.90 -9.17 -1.03
N ALA A 158 11.55 -9.50 0.09
CA ALA A 158 11.37 -10.77 0.79
C ALA A 158 10.16 -10.79 1.74
N SER A 159 9.76 -9.63 2.27
CA SER A 159 8.74 -9.51 3.31
C SER A 159 7.33 -9.57 2.74
N SER A 160 6.61 -10.69 2.92
CA SER A 160 5.27 -10.81 2.38
C SER A 160 4.40 -11.91 3.01
N GLY A 161 4.62 -12.24 4.28
CA GLY A 161 3.92 -13.33 4.96
C GLY A 161 2.41 -13.37 4.72
N MET A 162 1.69 -12.28 5.02
CA MET A 162 0.25 -12.20 4.81
C MET A 162 -0.13 -12.18 3.32
N GLY A 163 0.71 -11.62 2.44
CA GLY A 163 0.49 -11.61 0.99
C GLY A 163 0.38 -13.01 0.39
N TYR A 164 1.19 -13.96 0.89
CA TYR A 164 1.10 -15.37 0.46
C TYR A 164 -0.24 -16.00 0.81
N TYR A 165 -0.78 -15.72 1.99
CA TYR A 165 -2.07 -16.26 2.42
C TYR A 165 -3.23 -15.69 1.61
N ILE A 166 -3.28 -14.38 1.43
CA ILE A 166 -4.35 -13.71 0.68
C ILE A 166 -4.35 -14.20 -0.76
N SER A 167 -3.19 -14.21 -1.41
CA SER A 167 -3.07 -14.64 -2.81
C SER A 167 -3.36 -16.14 -2.98
N LYS A 168 -2.92 -16.99 -2.03
CA LYS A 168 -3.28 -18.41 -2.03
C LYS A 168 -4.78 -18.61 -1.86
N GLY A 169 -5.42 -17.88 -0.93
CA GLY A 169 -6.87 -17.94 -0.73
C GLY A 169 -7.62 -17.61 -2.02
N PHE A 170 -7.17 -16.60 -2.77
CA PHE A 170 -7.73 -16.29 -4.07
C PHE A 170 -7.55 -17.42 -5.09
N PHE A 171 -6.34 -17.98 -5.21
CA PHE A 171 -6.10 -19.12 -6.13
C PHE A 171 -6.94 -20.34 -5.77
N ASP A 172 -7.24 -20.56 -4.50
CA ASP A 172 -8.09 -21.68 -4.06
C ASP A 172 -9.55 -21.53 -4.55
N THR A 173 -10.01 -20.32 -4.87
CA THR A 173 -11.36 -20.08 -5.43
C THR A 173 -11.49 -20.45 -6.91
N ILE A 174 -10.38 -20.55 -7.63
CA ILE A 174 -10.36 -20.91 -9.05
C ILE A 174 -10.55 -22.43 -9.19
N PRO A 175 -11.52 -22.91 -9.97
CA PRO A 175 -11.79 -24.35 -10.12
C PRO A 175 -10.58 -25.14 -10.64
N ARG A 176 -10.27 -26.26 -10.00
CA ARG A 176 -9.14 -27.14 -10.41
C ARG A 176 -9.37 -27.84 -11.75
N SER A 177 -10.64 -28.00 -12.15
CA SER A 177 -11.00 -28.58 -13.45
C SER A 177 -10.35 -27.84 -14.63
N LEU A 178 -10.06 -26.54 -14.48
CA LEU A 178 -9.34 -25.77 -15.51
C LEU A 178 -7.89 -26.23 -15.66
N ASP A 179 -7.21 -26.52 -14.53
CA ASP A 179 -5.85 -27.07 -14.56
C ASP A 179 -5.82 -28.49 -15.16
N GLU A 180 -6.85 -29.29 -14.86
CA GLU A 180 -6.99 -30.69 -15.33
C GLU A 180 -7.27 -30.72 -16.83
N ALA A 181 -8.21 -29.93 -17.32
CA ALA A 181 -8.51 -29.81 -18.75
C ALA A 181 -7.28 -29.37 -19.55
N ALA A 182 -6.59 -28.33 -19.08
CA ALA A 182 -5.39 -27.85 -19.75
C ALA A 182 -4.25 -28.89 -19.79
N ARG A 183 -4.15 -29.75 -18.78
CA ARG A 183 -3.17 -30.87 -18.80
C ARG A 183 -3.54 -31.92 -19.81
N VAL A 184 -4.83 -32.24 -19.98
CA VAL A 184 -5.30 -33.17 -21.03
C VAL A 184 -4.96 -32.61 -22.41
N ASP A 185 -5.06 -31.28 -22.58
CA ASP A 185 -4.65 -30.58 -23.81
C ASP A 185 -3.12 -30.46 -23.98
N GLY A 186 -2.32 -31.07 -23.10
CA GLY A 186 -0.86 -31.10 -23.18
C GLY A 186 -0.16 -29.84 -22.68
N ALA A 187 -0.85 -28.92 -22.00
CA ALA A 187 -0.22 -27.72 -21.47
C ALA A 187 0.76 -28.05 -20.32
N SER A 188 1.95 -27.43 -20.36
CA SER A 188 2.91 -27.52 -19.29
C SER A 188 2.41 -26.73 -18.05
N ARG A 189 2.95 -27.05 -16.85
CA ARG A 189 2.59 -26.36 -15.60
C ARG A 189 2.81 -24.86 -15.65
N PHE A 190 3.87 -24.43 -16.33
CA PHE A 190 4.16 -23.02 -16.54
C PHE A 190 3.15 -22.34 -17.47
N GLN A 191 2.74 -23.04 -18.54
CA GLN A 191 1.69 -22.54 -19.43
C GLN A 191 0.35 -22.41 -18.72
N ILE A 192 -0.01 -23.38 -17.87
CA ILE A 192 -1.23 -23.29 -17.04
C ILE A 192 -1.16 -22.08 -16.13
N PHE A 193 -0.03 -21.88 -15.42
CA PHE A 193 0.16 -20.72 -14.54
C PHE A 193 -0.01 -19.42 -15.31
N TYR A 194 0.77 -19.21 -16.36
CA TYR A 194 0.86 -17.92 -17.03
C TYR A 194 -0.33 -17.65 -17.98
N LYS A 195 -0.78 -18.65 -18.76
CA LYS A 195 -1.81 -18.44 -19.80
C LYS A 195 -3.24 -18.61 -19.29
N ILE A 196 -3.45 -19.35 -18.20
CA ILE A 196 -4.80 -19.69 -17.70
C ILE A 196 -5.04 -19.04 -16.34
N ILE A 197 -4.19 -19.33 -15.36
CA ILE A 197 -4.43 -18.89 -13.98
C ILE A 197 -4.17 -17.40 -13.81
N MET A 198 -3.08 -16.83 -14.33
CA MET A 198 -2.77 -15.39 -14.17
C MET A 198 -3.84 -14.46 -14.75
N PRO A 199 -4.39 -14.69 -15.96
CA PRO A 199 -5.50 -13.89 -16.47
C PRO A 199 -6.76 -13.96 -15.60
N LEU A 200 -7.10 -15.14 -15.06
CA LEU A 200 -8.23 -15.34 -14.16
C LEU A 200 -7.97 -14.73 -12.77
N ALA A 201 -6.71 -14.66 -12.37
CA ALA A 201 -6.26 -14.11 -11.10
C ALA A 201 -5.93 -12.60 -11.17
N LYS A 202 -6.32 -11.90 -12.25
CA LYS A 202 -6.03 -10.48 -12.45
C LYS A 202 -6.33 -9.60 -11.24
N PRO A 203 -7.45 -9.77 -10.49
CA PRO A 203 -7.71 -8.95 -9.29
C PRO A 203 -6.64 -9.10 -8.22
N ILE A 204 -6.20 -10.32 -7.93
CA ILE A 204 -5.17 -10.54 -6.90
C ILE A 204 -3.78 -10.10 -7.36
N VAL A 205 -3.48 -10.20 -8.65
CA VAL A 205 -2.25 -9.64 -9.24
C VAL A 205 -2.19 -8.14 -9.01
N ILE A 206 -3.27 -7.42 -9.32
CA ILE A 206 -3.36 -5.98 -9.15
C ILE A 206 -3.29 -5.57 -7.68
N TYR A 207 -4.00 -6.28 -6.80
CA TYR A 207 -3.89 -6.08 -5.35
C TYR A 207 -2.44 -6.19 -4.88
N THR A 208 -1.74 -7.24 -5.32
CA THR A 208 -0.36 -7.49 -4.92
C THR A 208 0.59 -6.41 -5.43
N VAL A 209 0.45 -5.99 -6.70
CA VAL A 209 1.23 -4.88 -7.27
C VAL A 209 1.00 -3.59 -6.51
N LEU A 210 -0.27 -3.25 -6.23
CA LEU A 210 -0.61 -2.04 -5.47
C LEU A 210 0.02 -2.03 -4.08
N THR A 211 -0.17 -3.12 -3.32
CA THR A 211 0.35 -3.20 -1.95
C THR A 211 1.87 -3.21 -1.91
N ALA A 212 2.53 -3.89 -2.84
CA ALA A 212 3.99 -3.91 -2.95
C ALA A 212 4.57 -2.55 -3.35
N PHE A 213 3.90 -1.80 -4.23
CA PHE A 213 4.31 -0.45 -4.62
C PHE A 213 4.10 0.55 -3.49
N MET A 214 2.98 0.48 -2.78
CA MET A 214 2.62 1.46 -1.75
C MET A 214 3.42 1.29 -0.45
N GLY A 215 3.84 0.07 -0.12
CA GLY A 215 4.52 -0.24 1.14
C GLY A 215 5.70 0.68 1.48
N PRO A 216 6.69 0.84 0.59
CA PRO A 216 7.87 1.66 0.85
C PRO A 216 7.62 3.16 1.07
N TRP A 217 6.49 3.69 0.59
CA TRP A 217 6.16 5.12 0.69
C TRP A 217 5.77 5.55 2.11
N GLY A 218 5.15 4.64 2.88
CA GLY A 218 4.68 4.92 4.23
C GLY A 218 5.59 4.37 5.33
N ASP A 219 6.63 3.62 5.00
CA ASP A 219 7.51 3.04 6.00
C ASP A 219 8.54 4.05 6.48
N TYR A 220 8.26 4.63 7.64
CA TYR A 220 9.18 5.51 8.35
C TYR A 220 10.08 4.73 9.30
N ILE A 221 9.51 3.84 10.13
CA ILE A 221 10.20 3.26 11.29
C ILE A 221 11.38 2.39 10.87
N PHE A 222 11.14 1.42 9.99
CA PHE A 222 12.21 0.55 9.52
C PHE A 222 13.21 1.29 8.64
N ALA A 223 12.74 2.14 7.73
CA ALA A 223 13.60 2.93 6.86
C ALA A 223 14.52 3.88 7.65
N ALA A 224 13.99 4.56 8.69
CA ALA A 224 14.80 5.43 9.57
C ALA A 224 15.86 4.64 10.34
N THR A 225 15.48 3.45 10.85
CA THR A 225 16.41 2.57 11.56
C THR A 225 17.56 2.13 10.67
N ILE A 226 17.28 1.76 9.41
CA ILE A 226 18.30 1.30 8.46
C ILE A 226 19.13 2.47 7.92
N ALA A 227 18.53 3.65 7.73
CA ALA A 227 19.25 4.85 7.32
C ALA A 227 20.24 5.35 8.40
N HIS A 228 20.06 4.96 9.67
CA HIS A 228 20.99 5.21 10.78
C HIS A 228 21.44 6.68 10.87
N HIS A 229 20.50 7.62 10.79
CA HIS A 229 20.73 9.08 10.80
C HIS A 229 21.55 9.65 9.64
N GLU A 230 21.88 8.84 8.63
CA GLU A 230 22.62 9.31 7.45
C GLU A 230 21.66 9.87 6.39
N PRO A 231 21.68 11.20 6.11
CA PRO A 231 20.74 11.83 5.17
C PRO A 231 20.80 11.21 3.77
N ALA A 232 22.00 10.75 3.37
CA ALA A 232 22.20 10.05 2.10
C ALA A 232 21.46 8.71 2.02
N GLY A 233 21.07 8.11 3.16
CA GLY A 233 20.27 6.88 3.25
C GLY A 233 18.75 7.09 3.32
N PHE A 234 18.26 8.32 3.43
CA PHE A 234 16.86 8.60 3.67
C PHE A 234 15.95 8.20 2.49
N THR A 235 14.83 7.55 2.84
CA THR A 235 13.65 7.42 2.00
C THR A 235 12.79 8.67 2.10
N ILE A 236 11.71 8.74 1.29
CA ILE A 236 10.83 9.91 1.30
C ILE A 236 10.15 10.12 2.66
N ALA A 237 9.71 9.04 3.32
CA ALA A 237 9.08 9.12 4.63
C ALA A 237 10.04 9.66 5.69
N VAL A 238 11.30 9.18 5.69
CA VAL A 238 12.34 9.65 6.62
C VAL A 238 12.76 11.07 6.32
N GLY A 239 12.97 11.39 5.04
CA GLY A 239 13.37 12.73 4.62
C GLY A 239 12.32 13.80 4.91
N LEU A 240 11.03 13.52 4.65
CA LEU A 240 9.95 14.43 5.01
C LEU A 240 9.83 14.60 6.53
N ASN A 241 9.92 13.49 7.29
CA ASN A 241 9.87 13.58 8.74
C ASN A 241 11.02 14.41 9.32
N SER A 242 12.22 14.31 8.74
CA SER A 242 13.38 15.10 9.19
C SER A 242 13.18 16.62 9.08
N LEU A 243 12.26 17.08 8.21
CA LEU A 243 11.90 18.50 8.11
C LEU A 243 11.12 19.04 9.32
N ILE A 244 10.50 18.14 10.08
CA ILE A 244 9.62 18.51 11.22
C ILE A 244 10.03 17.86 12.55
N GLU A 245 11.12 17.10 12.58
CA GLU A 245 11.50 16.26 13.73
C GLU A 245 11.93 17.07 14.95
N THR A 246 12.54 18.25 14.76
CA THR A 246 12.93 19.14 15.87
C THR A 246 11.97 20.32 15.96
N GLY A 247 11.67 20.78 17.19
CA GLY A 247 10.71 21.88 17.42
C GLY A 247 11.01 23.15 16.62
N THR A 248 12.31 23.49 16.41
CA THR A 248 12.73 24.59 15.57
C THR A 248 12.48 24.35 14.08
N GLN A 249 12.58 23.11 13.61
CA GLN A 249 12.30 22.74 12.22
C GLN A 249 10.80 22.65 11.94
N LEU A 250 10.00 22.16 12.87
CA LEU A 250 8.54 22.18 12.75
C LEU A 250 8.04 23.61 12.52
N ASP A 251 8.63 24.58 13.24
CA ASP A 251 8.31 25.99 13.06
C ASP A 251 8.80 26.58 11.72
N SER A 252 9.80 25.96 11.07
CA SER A 252 10.41 26.53 9.85
C SER A 252 10.02 25.82 8.57
N PHE A 253 9.63 24.52 8.61
CA PHE A 253 9.44 23.68 7.44
C PHE A 253 8.08 22.96 7.38
N TYR A 254 7.13 23.28 8.25
CA TYR A 254 5.84 22.59 8.28
C TYR A 254 5.08 22.67 6.93
N THR A 255 5.01 23.84 6.32
CA THR A 255 4.33 24.01 5.02
C THR A 255 5.09 23.36 3.86
N VAL A 256 6.42 23.31 3.96
CA VAL A 256 7.28 22.57 3.01
C VAL A 256 7.06 21.07 3.14
N PHE A 257 6.94 20.56 4.37
CA PHE A 257 6.53 19.17 4.62
C PHE A 257 5.17 18.86 3.99
N CYS A 258 4.18 19.76 4.14
CA CYS A 258 2.87 19.63 3.50
C CYS A 258 2.98 19.58 1.96
N ALA A 259 3.80 20.44 1.36
CA ALA A 259 4.06 20.42 -0.08
C ALA A 259 4.69 19.08 -0.53
N GLY A 260 5.63 18.55 0.24
CA GLY A 260 6.22 17.22 0.01
C GLY A 260 5.17 16.12 0.07
N GLY A 261 4.27 16.16 1.05
CA GLY A 261 3.16 15.21 1.18
C GLY A 261 2.22 15.22 -0.03
N VAL A 262 1.91 16.39 -0.57
CA VAL A 262 1.10 16.54 -1.80
C VAL A 262 1.81 15.89 -2.99
N VAL A 263 3.11 16.16 -3.19
CA VAL A 263 3.88 15.57 -4.31
C VAL A 263 3.96 14.05 -4.19
N VAL A 264 4.17 13.53 -2.97
CA VAL A 264 4.21 12.08 -2.69
C VAL A 264 2.87 11.40 -2.99
N ALA A 265 1.75 12.08 -2.74
CA ALA A 265 0.42 11.54 -3.01
C ALA A 265 0.15 11.33 -4.52
N ILE A 266 0.83 12.07 -5.41
CA ILE A 266 0.57 12.01 -6.86
C ILE A 266 0.79 10.62 -7.45
N PRO A 267 1.99 9.99 -7.38
CA PRO A 267 2.21 8.67 -8.00
C PRO A 267 1.33 7.57 -7.39
N ILE A 268 1.09 7.64 -6.07
CA ILE A 268 0.23 6.69 -5.37
C ILE A 268 -1.21 6.81 -5.87
N THR A 269 -1.73 8.03 -5.96
CA THR A 269 -3.10 8.31 -6.42
C THR A 269 -3.28 7.89 -7.88
N ILE A 270 -2.35 8.23 -8.76
CA ILE A 270 -2.40 7.83 -10.18
C ILE A 270 -2.45 6.31 -10.31
N LEU A 271 -1.58 5.60 -9.60
CA LEU A 271 -1.54 4.14 -9.64
C LEU A 271 -2.85 3.55 -9.10
N PHE A 272 -3.32 4.04 -7.95
CA PHE A 272 -4.57 3.57 -7.34
C PHE A 272 -5.78 3.79 -8.26
N LEU A 273 -5.97 5.01 -8.76
CA LEU A 273 -7.10 5.34 -9.65
C LEU A 273 -7.07 4.52 -10.95
N SER A 274 -5.89 4.22 -11.47
CA SER A 274 -5.73 3.40 -12.67
C SER A 274 -6.14 1.95 -12.45
N LEU A 275 -5.98 1.43 -11.25
CA LEU A 275 -6.15 0.02 -10.92
C LEU A 275 -7.37 -0.28 -10.04
N GLN A 276 -8.02 0.74 -9.42
CA GLN A 276 -9.10 0.57 -8.44
C GLN A 276 -10.29 -0.27 -8.95
N ARG A 277 -10.66 -0.15 -10.23
CA ARG A 277 -11.77 -0.93 -10.82
C ARG A 277 -11.56 -2.44 -10.67
N TYR A 278 -10.34 -2.91 -10.84
CA TYR A 278 -10.00 -4.32 -10.73
C TYR A 278 -9.93 -4.79 -9.27
N TYR A 279 -9.53 -3.89 -8.36
CA TYR A 279 -9.52 -4.13 -6.93
C TYR A 279 -10.94 -4.37 -6.40
N VAL A 280 -11.89 -3.50 -6.77
CA VAL A 280 -13.28 -3.59 -6.34
C VAL A 280 -13.94 -4.87 -6.89
N GLU A 281 -13.76 -5.19 -8.17
CA GLU A 281 -14.30 -6.41 -8.78
C GLU A 281 -13.78 -7.69 -8.08
N GLY A 282 -12.51 -7.70 -7.68
CA GLY A 282 -11.90 -8.85 -6.99
C GLY A 282 -12.40 -9.06 -5.57
N VAL A 283 -12.59 -8.00 -4.81
CA VAL A 283 -13.08 -8.06 -3.43
C VAL A 283 -14.57 -8.43 -3.39
N VAL A 284 -15.36 -7.81 -4.26
CA VAL A 284 -16.83 -8.08 -4.33
C VAL A 284 -17.11 -9.45 -4.93
N GLY A 285 -16.38 -9.87 -5.96
CA GLY A 285 -16.55 -11.19 -6.59
C GLY A 285 -16.26 -12.37 -5.65
N GLY A 286 -15.39 -12.19 -4.66
CA GLY A 286 -15.13 -13.16 -3.58
C GLY A 286 -16.21 -13.19 -2.50
N ALA A 287 -16.87 -12.07 -2.23
CA ALA A 287 -17.87 -11.93 -1.16
C ALA A 287 -19.29 -12.38 -1.56
N VAL A 288 -19.61 -12.42 -2.86
CA VAL A 288 -20.99 -12.73 -3.37
C VAL A 288 -21.21 -14.23 -3.61
N LYS A 289 -20.20 -15.08 -3.41
CA LYS A 289 -20.32 -16.56 -3.55
C LYS A 289 -20.47 -17.29 -2.21
N GLY A 290 -20.95 -16.58 -1.17
CA GLY A 290 -21.35 -17.17 0.09
C GLY A 290 -22.87 -17.32 0.20
#